data_afe11a2c900c7c6b1ed5d18e58e5ef0f
#
_entry.id   afe11a2c900c7c6b1ed5d18e58e5ef0f
#
_cell.length_a   1.000
_cell.length_b   1.000
_cell.length_c   1.000
_cell.angle_alpha   90.00
_cell.angle_beta   90.00
_cell.angle_gamma   90.00
#
_symmetry.space_group_name_H-M   'P 1'
#
loop_
_entity.id
_entity.type
_entity.pdbx_description
1 polymer ?
#
loop_
_entity_poly.entity_id
_entity_poly.type
_entity_poly.pdbx_seq_one_letter_code
_entity_poly.pdbx_strand_id
1 'polypeptide(L)'
;MLKQIRSAAVAAALLLVPAGSFSSAADQVDVRPAVMTASVPLAPKTATPAAQFGLDAAYERTHASGLAPGQTAQDFQAWVRRSPANFREVAAFRDHLAAQGLETVVPIWQLARTSSSWRQCGAEPFEVPPPDKWDRIVKTLRFVRDDVVPRVGAVEPLSAYRNEGLNACSNGAPKSAHREFFAMDLTPVNKDLDRTAMIRSVCEAHARDGMAYNVGLGFYTGRRFHVDSSAFRKWGANGKGATSPCLTYA
;
A
#
# COMPACT_ATOMS: atom_id res chain seq x y z
N MET A 1 8.09 -59.87 11.81
CA MET A 1 6.62 -59.76 11.88
C MET A 1 6.16 -58.78 10.79
N LEU A 2 5.72 -59.34 9.65
CA LEU A 2 5.16 -58.59 8.52
C LEU A 2 3.69 -58.21 8.83
N LYS A 3 3.33 -56.94 8.65
CA LYS A 3 1.90 -56.53 8.58
C LYS A 3 1.59 -56.03 7.18
N GLN A 4 0.66 -56.73 6.58
CA GLN A 4 0.15 -56.57 5.22
C GLN A 4 -0.61 -55.29 5.03
N ILE A 5 -0.38 -54.65 3.87
CA ILE A 5 -1.13 -53.53 3.34
C ILE A 5 -2.29 -54.09 2.53
N ARG A 6 -3.54 -53.74 2.87
CA ARG A 6 -4.73 -54.07 2.07
C ARG A 6 -5.08 -52.89 1.17
N SER A 7 -5.00 -53.12 -0.14
CA SER A 7 -5.51 -52.25 -1.16
C SER A 7 -7.04 -52.39 -1.25
N ALA A 8 -7.76 -51.29 -1.22
CA ALA A 8 -9.17 -51.22 -1.56
C ALA A 8 -9.36 -50.64 -2.97
N ALA A 9 -9.87 -51.45 -3.87
CA ALA A 9 -10.29 -51.04 -5.23
C ALA A 9 -11.65 -50.39 -5.19
N VAL A 10 -11.82 -49.21 -5.77
CA VAL A 10 -13.11 -48.54 -5.98
C VAL A 10 -13.52 -48.78 -7.43
N ALA A 11 -14.63 -49.44 -7.60
CA ALA A 11 -15.27 -49.70 -8.90
C ALA A 11 -16.05 -48.47 -9.39
N ALA A 12 -15.78 -48.03 -10.60
CA ALA A 12 -16.54 -46.99 -11.28
C ALA A 12 -17.77 -47.62 -11.98
N ALA A 13 -18.99 -47.22 -11.65
CA ALA A 13 -20.21 -47.60 -12.33
C ALA A 13 -20.48 -46.57 -13.47
N LEU A 14 -20.49 -47.05 -14.74
CA LEU A 14 -20.98 -46.32 -15.88
C LEU A 14 -22.51 -46.42 -15.93
N LEU A 15 -23.20 -45.29 -15.86
CA LEU A 15 -24.63 -45.21 -16.20
C LEU A 15 -24.80 -44.78 -17.68
N LEU A 16 -25.33 -45.68 -18.48
CA LEU A 16 -25.82 -45.40 -19.83
C LEU A 16 -27.17 -44.71 -19.77
N VAL A 17 -27.33 -43.57 -20.44
CA VAL A 17 -28.60 -42.88 -20.66
C VAL A 17 -29.03 -43.15 -22.13
N PRO A 18 -30.30 -43.58 -22.40
CA PRO A 18 -30.74 -43.84 -23.78
C PRO A 18 -31.07 -42.56 -24.53
N ALA A 19 -30.73 -42.54 -25.83
CA ALA A 19 -31.05 -41.50 -26.77
C ALA A 19 -32.56 -41.49 -27.09
N GLY A 20 -33.26 -40.40 -26.71
CA GLY A 20 -34.62 -40.13 -27.15
C GLY A 20 -34.62 -39.28 -28.43
N SER A 21 -35.20 -39.83 -29.50
CA SER A 21 -35.41 -39.11 -30.77
C SER A 21 -36.56 -38.12 -30.62
N PHE A 22 -36.32 -36.83 -30.86
CA PHE A 22 -37.39 -35.84 -31.03
C PHE A 22 -37.44 -35.37 -32.47
N SER A 23 -38.66 -35.57 -33.03
CA SER A 23 -39.05 -35.19 -34.39
C SER A 23 -39.13 -33.67 -34.53
N SER A 24 -38.62 -33.22 -35.71
CA SER A 24 -38.63 -31.84 -36.17
C SER A 24 -40.04 -31.41 -36.59
N ALA A 25 -40.54 -30.29 -36.05
CA ALA A 25 -41.55 -29.47 -36.71
C ALA A 25 -40.90 -28.11 -36.97
N ALA A 26 -40.67 -27.83 -38.24
CA ALA A 26 -40.14 -26.55 -38.70
C ALA A 26 -41.28 -25.52 -38.75
N ASP A 27 -41.26 -24.54 -37.86
CA ASP A 27 -42.09 -23.34 -37.96
C ASP A 27 -41.17 -22.22 -38.47
N GLN A 28 -41.38 -21.80 -39.70
CA GLN A 28 -40.65 -20.71 -40.33
C GLN A 28 -41.20 -19.39 -39.81
N VAL A 29 -40.49 -18.78 -38.87
CA VAL A 29 -40.74 -17.39 -38.49
C VAL A 29 -39.86 -16.47 -39.36
N ASP A 30 -40.52 -15.66 -40.18
CA ASP A 30 -39.93 -14.63 -41.01
C ASP A 30 -39.32 -13.51 -40.10
N VAL A 31 -38.02 -13.60 -39.86
CA VAL A 31 -37.29 -12.59 -39.03
C VAL A 31 -36.71 -11.56 -40.00
N ARG A 32 -37.43 -10.44 -40.13
CA ARG A 32 -36.84 -9.22 -40.69
C ARG A 32 -35.68 -8.76 -39.81
N PRO A 33 -34.49 -8.44 -40.35
CA PRO A 33 -33.40 -7.91 -39.55
C PRO A 33 -33.76 -6.50 -39.05
N ALA A 34 -34.05 -6.38 -37.76
CA ALA A 34 -34.02 -5.09 -37.09
C ALA A 34 -32.59 -4.55 -37.10
N VAL A 35 -32.36 -3.46 -37.83
CA VAL A 35 -31.12 -2.72 -37.74
C VAL A 35 -31.04 -2.10 -36.33
N MET A 36 -30.44 -2.85 -35.43
CA MET A 36 -30.01 -2.27 -34.11
C MET A 36 -28.85 -1.33 -34.39
N THR A 37 -29.11 -0.04 -34.44
CA THR A 37 -28.07 0.96 -34.29
C THR A 37 -27.50 0.77 -32.87
N ALA A 38 -26.43 0.01 -32.75
CA ALA A 38 -25.68 -0.09 -31.52
C ALA A 38 -25.12 1.31 -31.22
N SER A 39 -25.72 2.00 -30.26
CA SER A 39 -25.10 3.17 -29.65
C SER A 39 -23.80 2.72 -29.02
N VAL A 40 -22.69 3.05 -29.66
CA VAL A 40 -21.35 2.85 -29.09
C VAL A 40 -21.33 3.64 -27.79
N PRO A 41 -21.12 3.01 -26.63
CA PRO A 41 -20.99 3.74 -25.40
C PRO A 41 -19.84 4.74 -25.58
N LEU A 42 -20.08 6.03 -25.33
CA LEU A 42 -19.01 7.03 -25.26
C LEU A 42 -17.97 6.47 -24.29
N ALA A 43 -16.74 6.31 -24.76
CA ALA A 43 -15.63 5.94 -23.89
C ALA A 43 -15.63 6.85 -22.65
N PRO A 44 -15.48 6.32 -21.44
CA PRO A 44 -15.45 7.15 -20.24
C PRO A 44 -14.39 8.23 -20.46
N LYS A 45 -14.78 9.50 -20.23
CA LYS A 45 -13.84 10.63 -20.30
C LYS A 45 -12.65 10.25 -19.47
N THR A 46 -11.48 10.11 -20.10
CA THR A 46 -10.23 9.77 -19.42
C THR A 46 -10.06 10.70 -18.25
N ALA A 47 -10.08 10.16 -17.03
CA ALA A 47 -9.84 10.95 -15.83
C ALA A 47 -8.51 11.70 -15.99
N THR A 48 -8.47 12.96 -15.61
CA THR A 48 -7.22 13.72 -15.63
C THR A 48 -6.18 12.99 -14.79
N PRO A 49 -4.88 13.03 -15.13
CA PRO A 49 -3.82 12.38 -14.34
C PRO A 49 -3.90 12.70 -12.85
N ALA A 50 -4.35 13.89 -12.48
CA ALA A 50 -4.58 14.31 -11.11
C ALA A 50 -5.61 13.42 -10.37
N ALA A 51 -6.79 13.21 -10.97
CA ALA A 51 -7.83 12.36 -10.40
C ALA A 51 -7.41 10.87 -10.36
N GLN A 52 -6.58 10.44 -11.30
CA GLN A 52 -6.11 9.06 -11.38
C GLN A 52 -5.21 8.64 -10.21
N PHE A 53 -4.48 9.59 -9.60
CA PHE A 53 -3.57 9.32 -8.48
C PHE A 53 -4.06 9.89 -7.14
N GLY A 54 -5.35 10.23 -7.02
CA GLY A 54 -5.93 10.73 -5.77
C GLY A 54 -5.39 12.09 -5.36
N LEU A 55 -5.06 12.95 -6.34
CA LEU A 55 -4.51 14.27 -6.10
C LEU A 55 -5.66 15.26 -5.90
N ASP A 56 -5.97 15.57 -4.65
CA ASP A 56 -6.95 16.56 -4.25
C ASP A 56 -6.24 17.83 -3.77
N ALA A 57 -6.53 18.97 -4.43
CA ALA A 57 -5.99 20.27 -4.07
C ALA A 57 -6.42 20.74 -2.65
N ALA A 58 -7.57 20.25 -2.16
CA ALA A 58 -8.00 20.51 -0.79
C ALA A 58 -7.15 19.74 0.22
N TYR A 59 -6.80 18.49 -0.09
CA TYR A 59 -5.91 17.65 0.71
C TYR A 59 -4.54 18.30 0.88
N GLU A 60 -3.97 18.86 -0.17
CA GLU A 60 -2.63 19.46 -0.17
C GLU A 60 -2.54 20.67 0.78
N ARG A 61 -3.56 21.52 0.82
CA ARG A 61 -3.59 22.71 1.68
C ARG A 61 -3.64 22.38 3.17
N THR A 62 -4.18 21.25 3.56
CA THR A 62 -4.33 20.84 4.96
C THR A 62 -3.13 20.06 5.49
N HIS A 63 -2.29 19.47 4.61
CA HIS A 63 -1.28 18.47 4.98
C HIS A 63 0.18 18.92 4.77
N ALA A 64 0.42 20.14 4.33
CA ALA A 64 1.75 20.66 3.96
C ALA A 64 2.76 20.82 5.14
N SER A 65 2.36 20.53 6.39
CA SER A 65 3.25 20.73 7.55
C SER A 65 4.19 19.55 7.75
N GLY A 66 5.49 19.79 7.58
CA GLY A 66 6.55 18.79 7.81
C GLY A 66 7.09 18.13 6.54
N LEU A 67 6.58 18.51 5.36
CA LEU A 67 7.09 18.05 4.08
C LEU A 67 8.41 18.72 3.73
N ALA A 68 9.30 17.94 3.12
CA ALA A 68 10.46 18.52 2.45
C ALA A 68 10.00 19.27 1.18
N PRO A 69 10.62 20.42 0.86
CA PRO A 69 10.35 21.13 -0.39
C PRO A 69 10.51 20.20 -1.60
N GLY A 70 9.58 20.23 -2.54
CA GLY A 70 9.60 19.41 -3.77
C GLY A 70 8.98 18.01 -3.60
N GLN A 71 8.24 17.76 -2.51
CA GLN A 71 7.54 16.50 -2.27
C GLN A 71 6.02 16.68 -2.09
N THR A 72 5.44 17.72 -2.68
CA THR A 72 3.99 17.95 -2.72
C THR A 72 3.30 17.08 -3.77
N ALA A 73 1.97 17.03 -3.74
CA ALA A 73 1.18 16.37 -4.79
C ALA A 73 1.42 16.99 -6.18
N GLN A 74 1.61 18.32 -6.25
CA GLN A 74 1.91 19.02 -7.50
C GLN A 74 3.31 18.63 -8.03
N ASP A 75 4.31 18.52 -7.15
CA ASP A 75 5.66 18.06 -7.50
C ASP A 75 5.61 16.61 -8.02
N PHE A 76 4.81 15.76 -7.40
CA PHE A 76 4.61 14.38 -7.86
C PHE A 76 4.00 14.32 -9.27
N GLN A 77 2.98 15.14 -9.55
CA GLN A 77 2.43 15.23 -10.90
C GLN A 77 3.49 15.65 -11.92
N ALA A 78 4.32 16.64 -11.59
CA ALA A 78 5.41 17.08 -12.43
C ALA A 78 6.45 15.96 -12.65
N TRP A 79 6.78 15.22 -11.60
CA TRP A 79 7.70 14.08 -11.66
C TRP A 79 7.14 12.94 -12.52
N VAL A 80 5.86 12.59 -12.39
CA VAL A 80 5.20 11.56 -13.23
C VAL A 80 5.24 11.96 -14.72
N ARG A 81 4.97 13.24 -15.01
CA ARG A 81 4.98 13.74 -16.41
C ARG A 81 6.36 13.82 -17.06
N ARG A 82 7.45 13.80 -16.28
CA ARG A 82 8.82 13.84 -16.82
C ARG A 82 9.16 12.59 -17.63
N SER A 83 8.53 11.44 -17.34
CA SER A 83 8.89 10.19 -18.00
C SER A 83 7.66 9.26 -18.13
N PRO A 84 7.42 8.70 -19.34
CA PRO A 84 6.43 7.63 -19.49
C PRO A 84 6.73 6.39 -18.63
N ALA A 85 7.98 6.18 -18.22
CA ALA A 85 8.36 5.11 -17.30
C ALA A 85 7.79 5.38 -15.91
N ASN A 86 7.98 6.60 -15.36
CA ASN A 86 7.42 6.97 -14.06
C ASN A 86 5.90 6.76 -14.01
N PHE A 87 5.19 7.14 -15.09
CA PHE A 87 3.74 6.94 -15.18
C PHE A 87 3.38 5.46 -15.11
N ARG A 88 4.05 4.60 -15.89
CA ARG A 88 3.76 3.15 -15.92
C ARG A 88 4.07 2.48 -14.57
N GLU A 89 5.18 2.84 -13.94
CA GLU A 89 5.57 2.29 -12.64
C GLU A 89 4.58 2.67 -11.54
N VAL A 90 4.17 3.93 -11.48
CA VAL A 90 3.15 4.40 -10.52
C VAL A 90 1.82 3.71 -10.76
N ALA A 91 1.37 3.59 -12.03
CA ALA A 91 0.13 2.91 -12.37
C ALA A 91 0.17 1.44 -11.96
N ALA A 92 1.24 0.72 -12.30
CA ALA A 92 1.40 -0.69 -11.95
C ALA A 92 1.46 -0.90 -10.42
N PHE A 93 2.17 -0.04 -9.69
CA PHE A 93 2.22 -0.12 -8.23
C PHE A 93 0.86 0.18 -7.59
N ARG A 94 0.12 1.18 -8.08
CA ARG A 94 -1.26 1.43 -7.65
C ARG A 94 -2.16 0.21 -7.86
N ASP A 95 -2.09 -0.41 -9.04
CA ASP A 95 -2.91 -1.57 -9.39
C ASP A 95 -2.54 -2.79 -8.50
N HIS A 96 -1.26 -2.94 -8.15
CA HIS A 96 -0.81 -3.93 -7.16
C HIS A 96 -1.42 -3.69 -5.78
N LEU A 97 -1.44 -2.44 -5.29
CA LEU A 97 -2.07 -2.11 -4.01
C LEU A 97 -3.59 -2.27 -4.05
N ALA A 98 -4.24 -1.92 -5.17
CA ALA A 98 -5.68 -2.10 -5.38
C ALA A 98 -6.08 -3.58 -5.32
N ALA A 99 -5.28 -4.47 -5.91
CA ALA A 99 -5.49 -5.92 -5.82
C ALA A 99 -5.41 -6.44 -4.36
N GLN A 100 -4.79 -5.70 -3.45
CA GLN A 100 -4.70 -5.99 -2.01
C GLN A 100 -5.75 -5.22 -1.17
N GLY A 101 -6.57 -4.34 -1.78
CA GLY A 101 -7.51 -3.44 -1.10
C GLY A 101 -6.80 -2.39 -0.22
N LEU A 102 -5.63 -1.90 -0.66
CA LEU A 102 -4.78 -1.01 0.12
C LEU A 102 -4.51 0.34 -0.56
N GLU A 103 -5.05 0.59 -1.74
CA GLU A 103 -4.82 1.80 -2.54
C GLU A 103 -5.36 3.09 -1.90
N THR A 104 -6.27 2.95 -0.93
CA THR A 104 -6.91 4.07 -0.22
C THR A 104 -6.36 4.32 1.18
N VAL A 105 -5.45 3.48 1.67
CA VAL A 105 -4.90 3.62 3.04
C VAL A 105 -4.14 4.93 3.18
N VAL A 106 -3.31 5.24 2.20
CA VAL A 106 -2.65 6.55 2.01
C VAL A 106 -2.54 6.82 0.51
N PRO A 107 -2.52 8.09 0.07
CA PRO A 107 -2.34 8.41 -1.35
C PRO A 107 -1.04 7.84 -1.91
N ILE A 108 -1.09 7.29 -3.13
CA ILE A 108 0.09 6.67 -3.80
C ILE A 108 1.28 7.63 -3.91
N TRP A 109 1.03 8.91 -4.13
CA TRP A 109 2.08 9.92 -4.24
C TRP A 109 2.85 10.13 -2.93
N GLN A 110 2.23 9.87 -1.78
CA GLN A 110 2.91 9.90 -0.49
C GLN A 110 3.76 8.64 -0.26
N LEU A 111 3.31 7.49 -0.75
CA LEU A 111 4.11 6.25 -0.73
C LEU A 111 5.33 6.31 -1.64
N ALA A 112 5.28 7.12 -2.69
CA ALA A 112 6.42 7.35 -3.58
C ALA A 112 7.45 8.33 -3.01
N ARG A 113 7.17 9.05 -1.92
CA ARG A 113 8.15 9.95 -1.28
C ARG A 113 9.36 9.18 -0.78
N THR A 114 10.53 9.68 -1.11
CA THR A 114 11.81 9.07 -0.74
C THR A 114 12.26 9.49 0.67
N SER A 115 13.15 10.46 0.79
CA SER A 115 13.65 10.98 2.06
C SER A 115 13.47 12.48 2.12
N SER A 116 13.28 13.04 3.32
CA SER A 116 13.30 14.50 3.51
C SER A 116 14.65 15.13 3.11
N SER A 117 15.73 14.33 3.08
CA SER A 117 17.08 14.76 2.67
C SER A 117 17.36 14.59 1.17
N TRP A 118 16.35 14.26 0.36
CA TRP A 118 16.54 13.94 -1.05
C TRP A 118 17.36 15.00 -1.82
N ARG A 119 17.09 16.28 -1.57
CA ARG A 119 17.78 17.39 -2.26
C ARG A 119 19.24 17.49 -1.87
N GLN A 120 19.55 17.38 -0.58
CA GLN A 120 20.94 17.39 -0.07
C GLN A 120 21.74 16.19 -0.57
N CYS A 121 21.04 15.08 -0.83
CA CYS A 121 21.64 13.85 -1.34
C CYS A 121 21.69 13.78 -2.88
N GLY A 122 21.22 14.80 -3.60
CA GLY A 122 21.17 14.77 -5.06
C GLY A 122 20.29 13.65 -5.62
N ALA A 123 19.27 13.22 -4.84
CA ALA A 123 18.36 12.14 -5.20
C ALA A 123 17.06 12.68 -5.79
N GLU A 124 16.19 11.78 -6.26
CA GLU A 124 14.84 12.12 -6.69
C GLU A 124 13.90 12.30 -5.47
N PRO A 125 12.95 13.23 -5.53
CA PRO A 125 11.96 13.43 -4.47
C PRO A 125 10.98 12.26 -4.34
N PHE A 126 10.74 11.55 -5.43
CA PHE A 126 9.84 10.40 -5.53
C PHE A 126 10.55 9.25 -6.23
N GLU A 127 10.21 8.04 -5.80
CA GLU A 127 10.70 6.80 -6.40
C GLU A 127 9.69 5.69 -6.14
N VAL A 128 9.30 4.95 -7.18
CA VAL A 128 8.55 3.70 -7.01
C VAL A 128 9.58 2.61 -6.73
N PRO A 129 9.43 1.83 -5.65
CA PRO A 129 10.36 0.73 -5.37
C PRO A 129 10.35 -0.31 -6.49
N PRO A 130 11.43 -1.11 -6.65
CA PRO A 130 11.43 -2.24 -7.56
C PRO A 130 10.26 -3.20 -7.29
N PRO A 131 9.64 -3.81 -8.32
CA PRO A 131 8.43 -4.64 -8.18
C PRO A 131 8.57 -5.82 -7.22
N ASP A 132 9.76 -6.40 -7.09
CA ASP A 132 10.06 -7.49 -6.15
C ASP A 132 9.97 -7.07 -4.67
N LYS A 133 9.85 -5.77 -4.39
CA LYS A 133 9.70 -5.23 -3.03
C LYS A 133 8.27 -4.83 -2.67
N TRP A 134 7.32 -4.80 -3.63
CA TRP A 134 5.98 -4.25 -3.39
C TRP A 134 5.18 -5.00 -2.32
N ASP A 135 5.30 -6.32 -2.24
CA ASP A 135 4.60 -7.12 -1.23
C ASP A 135 5.06 -6.82 0.20
N ARG A 136 6.25 -6.26 0.36
CA ARG A 136 6.85 -6.04 1.68
C ARG A 136 6.15 -4.95 2.46
N ILE A 137 5.58 -3.92 1.79
CA ILE A 137 4.84 -2.84 2.44
C ILE A 137 3.41 -3.24 2.84
N VAL A 138 2.88 -4.34 2.29
CA VAL A 138 1.48 -4.76 2.46
C VAL A 138 1.10 -4.93 3.93
N LYS A 139 1.93 -5.63 4.73
CA LYS A 139 1.65 -5.82 6.16
C LYS A 139 1.69 -4.50 6.94
N THR A 140 2.60 -3.61 6.60
CA THR A 140 2.71 -2.28 7.21
C THR A 140 1.48 -1.44 6.90
N LEU A 141 1.02 -1.44 5.65
CA LEU A 141 -0.21 -0.73 5.26
C LEU A 141 -1.45 -1.32 5.95
N ARG A 142 -1.55 -2.64 6.09
CA ARG A 142 -2.65 -3.28 6.84
C ARG A 142 -2.66 -2.83 8.30
N PHE A 143 -1.53 -2.89 8.98
CA PHE A 143 -1.43 -2.39 10.36
C PHE A 143 -1.79 -0.92 10.47
N VAL A 144 -1.35 -0.08 9.52
CA VAL A 144 -1.72 1.34 9.50
C VAL A 144 -3.24 1.51 9.33
N ARG A 145 -3.87 0.80 8.39
CA ARG A 145 -5.31 0.85 8.15
C ARG A 145 -6.11 0.37 9.36
N ASP A 146 -5.73 -0.79 9.92
CA ASP A 146 -6.56 -1.52 10.88
C ASP A 146 -6.34 -1.05 12.32
N ASP A 147 -5.14 -0.55 12.64
CA ASP A 147 -4.73 -0.27 14.02
C ASP A 147 -4.29 1.18 14.28
N VAL A 148 -3.61 1.82 13.34
CA VAL A 148 -3.13 3.19 13.54
C VAL A 148 -4.22 4.21 13.22
N VAL A 149 -4.77 4.18 12.00
CA VAL A 149 -5.78 5.16 11.54
C VAL A 149 -7.01 5.24 12.44
N PRO A 150 -7.58 4.14 12.96
CA PRO A 150 -8.73 4.22 13.88
C PRO A 150 -8.43 4.95 15.18
N ARG A 151 -7.15 5.09 15.57
CA ARG A 151 -6.74 5.71 16.85
C ARG A 151 -6.24 7.13 16.73
N VAL A 152 -5.49 7.42 15.66
CA VAL A 152 -4.85 8.73 15.52
C VAL A 152 -5.44 9.55 14.35
N GLY A 153 -6.45 9.00 13.66
CA GLY A 153 -6.97 9.57 12.44
C GLY A 153 -6.06 9.32 11.23
N ALA A 154 -6.33 10.02 10.13
CA ALA A 154 -5.52 9.93 8.93
C ALA A 154 -4.05 10.25 9.22
N VAL A 155 -3.17 9.53 8.55
CA VAL A 155 -1.71 9.71 8.64
C VAL A 155 -1.12 10.06 7.28
N GLU A 156 -0.01 10.79 7.30
CA GLU A 156 0.73 11.20 6.12
C GLU A 156 2.12 10.57 6.12
N PRO A 157 2.45 9.74 5.12
CA PRO A 157 3.81 9.28 4.86
C PRO A 157 4.73 10.46 4.49
N LEU A 158 5.80 10.63 5.24
CA LEU A 158 6.86 11.61 4.98
C LEU A 158 8.06 11.00 4.26
N SER A 159 8.23 9.68 4.36
CA SER A 159 9.27 8.90 3.70
C SER A 159 8.83 7.43 3.68
N ALA A 160 9.02 6.75 2.54
CA ALA A 160 8.78 5.32 2.44
C ALA A 160 10.02 4.61 1.89
N TYR A 161 10.08 4.28 0.61
CA TYR A 161 11.26 3.64 0.04
C TYR A 161 12.47 4.58 0.00
N ARG A 162 13.64 4.05 0.32
CA ARG A 162 14.93 4.71 0.14
C ARG A 162 15.91 3.73 -0.49
N ASN A 163 16.34 3.98 -1.73
CA ASN A 163 17.41 3.20 -2.33
C ASN A 163 18.71 3.29 -1.51
N GLU A 164 19.67 2.43 -1.80
CA GLU A 164 20.88 2.30 -0.98
C GLU A 164 21.67 3.60 -0.86
N GLY A 165 21.87 4.30 -1.96
CA GLY A 165 22.63 5.56 -1.98
C GLY A 165 21.95 6.66 -1.16
N LEU A 166 20.64 6.83 -1.34
CA LEU A 166 19.87 7.80 -0.57
C LEU A 166 19.80 7.42 0.93
N ASN A 167 19.65 6.14 1.24
CA ASN A 167 19.64 5.70 2.64
C ASN A 167 20.97 6.01 3.33
N ALA A 168 22.10 5.74 2.67
CA ALA A 168 23.43 6.03 3.21
C ALA A 168 23.65 7.55 3.41
N CYS A 169 23.32 8.36 2.40
CA CYS A 169 23.41 9.81 2.49
C CYS A 169 22.50 10.42 3.57
N SER A 170 21.31 9.85 3.76
CA SER A 170 20.35 10.28 4.79
C SER A 170 20.70 9.76 6.21
N ASN A 171 21.90 9.25 6.44
CA ASN A 171 22.33 8.62 7.70
C ASN A 171 21.40 7.49 8.17
N GLY A 172 20.79 6.78 7.23
CA GLY A 172 19.96 5.61 7.54
C GLY A 172 20.81 4.41 7.94
N ALA A 173 20.27 3.56 8.83
CA ALA A 173 20.96 2.33 9.23
C ALA A 173 21.29 1.45 8.00
N PRO A 174 22.44 0.75 7.94
CA PRO A 174 22.79 -0.11 6.81
C PRO A 174 21.76 -1.20 6.50
N LYS A 175 21.05 -1.68 7.53
CA LYS A 175 19.95 -2.65 7.42
C LYS A 175 18.58 -1.98 7.61
N SER A 176 18.40 -0.76 7.12
CA SER A 176 17.14 -0.02 7.26
C SER A 176 15.98 -0.73 6.55
N ALA A 177 14.83 -0.84 7.22
CA ALA A 177 13.60 -1.37 6.65
C ALA A 177 13.09 -0.54 5.45
N HIS A 178 13.47 0.74 5.34
CA HIS A 178 13.16 1.59 4.19
C HIS A 178 13.85 1.13 2.90
N ARG A 179 15.07 0.56 2.97
CA ARG A 179 15.79 0.03 1.81
C ARG A 179 15.07 -1.16 1.16
N GLU A 180 14.36 -1.91 1.99
CA GLU A 180 13.61 -3.09 1.58
C GLU A 180 12.12 -2.84 1.41
N PHE A 181 11.70 -1.59 1.51
CA PHE A 181 10.31 -1.16 1.41
C PHE A 181 9.36 -1.82 2.42
N PHE A 182 9.84 -2.16 3.61
CA PHE A 182 8.97 -2.58 4.71
C PHE A 182 8.38 -1.39 5.48
N ALA A 183 8.93 -0.18 5.33
CA ALA A 183 8.77 0.91 6.27
C ALA A 183 8.14 2.16 5.68
N MET A 184 7.41 2.88 6.55
CA MET A 184 7.01 4.27 6.37
C MET A 184 7.32 5.08 7.62
N ASP A 185 7.78 6.31 7.41
CA ASP A 185 7.80 7.34 8.44
C ASP A 185 6.53 8.17 8.30
N LEU A 186 5.73 8.24 9.34
CA LEU A 186 4.38 8.78 9.36
C LEU A 186 4.26 10.00 10.29
N THR A 187 3.31 10.88 10.01
CA THR A 187 2.82 11.89 10.95
C THR A 187 1.30 11.92 10.92
N PRO A 188 0.59 12.12 12.06
CA PRO A 188 -0.85 12.34 12.03
C PRO A 188 -1.20 13.64 11.30
N VAL A 189 -2.23 13.58 10.48
CA VAL A 189 -2.78 14.74 9.76
C VAL A 189 -3.45 15.71 10.72
N ASN A 190 -4.17 15.19 11.74
CA ASN A 190 -4.79 16.01 12.77
C ASN A 190 -3.70 16.76 13.57
N LYS A 191 -3.67 18.09 13.45
CA LYS A 191 -2.69 18.96 14.12
C LYS A 191 -2.98 19.15 15.60
N ASP A 192 -4.22 18.95 16.02
CA ASP A 192 -4.66 19.12 17.42
C ASP A 192 -4.34 17.88 18.27
N LEU A 193 -4.05 16.74 17.64
CA LEU A 193 -3.58 15.56 18.36
C LEU A 193 -2.18 15.84 18.93
N ASP A 194 -2.09 15.96 20.26
CA ASP A 194 -0.80 16.18 20.88
C ASP A 194 0.12 14.95 20.79
N ARG A 195 1.42 15.20 20.97
CA ARG A 195 2.45 14.16 20.85
C ARG A 195 2.27 13.01 21.83
N THR A 196 1.86 13.29 23.06
CA THR A 196 1.72 12.27 24.12
C THR A 196 0.54 11.36 23.83
N ALA A 197 -0.61 11.93 23.43
CA ALA A 197 -1.79 11.18 23.03
C ALA A 197 -1.49 10.31 21.79
N MET A 198 -0.81 10.86 20.78
CA MET A 198 -0.36 10.10 19.61
C MET A 198 0.52 8.91 20.01
N ILE A 199 1.56 9.14 20.82
CA ILE A 199 2.48 8.07 21.25
C ILE A 199 1.73 6.98 22.00
N ARG A 200 0.87 7.35 22.96
CA ARG A 200 0.06 6.39 23.71
C ARG A 200 -0.77 5.53 22.78
N SER A 201 -1.54 6.15 21.89
CA SER A 201 -2.43 5.45 20.95
C SER A 201 -1.69 4.48 20.03
N VAL A 202 -0.53 4.90 19.50
CA VAL A 202 0.26 4.05 18.61
C VAL A 202 0.99 2.94 19.38
N CYS A 203 1.43 3.19 20.62
CA CYS A 203 2.01 2.16 21.49
C CYS A 203 0.98 1.10 21.89
N GLU A 204 -0.26 1.50 22.20
CA GLU A 204 -1.37 0.57 22.49
C GLU A 204 -1.71 -0.29 21.26
N ALA A 205 -1.74 0.30 20.05
CA ALA A 205 -1.89 -0.44 18.81
C ALA A 205 -0.79 -1.49 18.63
N HIS A 206 0.47 -1.09 18.82
CA HIS A 206 1.63 -1.97 18.71
C HIS A 206 1.61 -3.10 19.75
N ALA A 207 1.25 -2.82 20.98
CA ALA A 207 1.19 -3.80 22.07
C ALA A 207 0.10 -4.86 21.79
N ARG A 208 -1.06 -4.43 21.25
CA ARG A 208 -2.21 -5.30 21.00
C ARG A 208 -2.02 -6.17 19.76
N ASP A 209 -1.68 -5.58 18.61
CA ASP A 209 -1.73 -6.26 17.32
C ASP A 209 -0.37 -6.25 16.58
N GLY A 210 0.62 -5.50 17.06
CA GLY A 210 1.90 -5.33 16.39
C GLY A 210 2.66 -6.63 16.14
N MET A 211 2.51 -7.64 17.00
CA MET A 211 3.14 -8.94 16.81
C MET A 211 2.56 -9.69 15.60
N ALA A 212 1.24 -9.64 15.39
CA ALA A 212 0.57 -10.29 14.27
C ALA A 212 1.05 -9.75 12.90
N TYR A 213 1.35 -8.45 12.85
CA TYR A 213 1.88 -7.79 11.66
C TYR A 213 3.42 -7.74 11.63
N ASN A 214 4.10 -8.25 12.65
CA ASN A 214 5.56 -8.18 12.81
C ASN A 214 6.10 -6.74 12.86
N VAL A 215 5.41 -5.84 13.58
CA VAL A 215 5.63 -4.39 13.51
C VAL A 215 6.88 -3.96 14.27
N GLY A 216 7.77 -3.25 13.56
CA GLY A 216 8.76 -2.37 14.15
C GLY A 216 8.19 -0.97 14.32
N LEU A 217 8.19 -0.44 15.55
CA LEU A 217 7.68 0.87 15.89
C LEU A 217 8.79 1.77 16.46
N GLY A 218 8.99 2.94 15.84
CA GLY A 218 10.01 3.89 16.27
C GLY A 218 9.48 5.30 16.41
N PHE A 219 10.07 6.07 17.34
CA PHE A 219 9.68 7.46 17.54
C PHE A 219 10.88 8.39 17.33
N TYR A 220 10.67 9.42 16.53
CA TYR A 220 11.59 10.54 16.35
C TYR A 220 11.24 11.68 17.33
N THR A 221 11.95 12.77 17.22
CA THR A 221 11.54 14.02 17.85
C THR A 221 10.28 14.58 17.16
N GLY A 222 9.39 15.23 17.90
CA GLY A 222 8.12 15.73 17.38
C GLY A 222 7.08 14.62 17.18
N ARG A 223 6.23 14.78 16.15
CA ARG A 223 5.08 13.89 15.89
C ARG A 223 5.35 12.83 14.82
N ARG A 224 6.56 12.79 14.28
CA ARG A 224 6.97 11.77 13.33
C ARG A 224 7.24 10.46 14.04
N PHE A 225 6.75 9.37 13.50
CA PHE A 225 7.00 8.02 13.98
C PHE A 225 7.23 7.07 12.80
N HIS A 226 7.94 6.01 13.05
CA HIS A 226 8.28 4.96 12.09
C HIS A 226 7.42 3.74 12.32
N VAL A 227 6.92 3.14 11.24
CA VAL A 227 6.26 1.84 11.24
C VAL A 227 6.86 0.98 10.14
N ASP A 228 7.23 -0.26 10.46
CA ASP A 228 7.66 -1.27 9.49
C ASP A 228 7.12 -2.67 9.86
N SER A 229 7.21 -3.62 8.94
CA SER A 229 6.82 -5.02 9.15
C SER A 229 7.98 -6.01 9.04
N SER A 230 9.22 -5.55 9.24
CA SER A 230 10.40 -6.40 9.10
C SER A 230 10.70 -7.24 10.35
N ALA A 231 10.43 -6.71 11.55
CA ALA A 231 10.57 -7.43 12.82
C ALA A 231 9.79 -6.74 13.93
N PHE A 232 9.17 -7.53 14.83
CA PHE A 232 8.49 -6.98 16.02
C PHE A 232 9.51 -6.38 16.98
N ARG A 233 9.51 -5.07 17.12
CA ARG A 233 10.42 -4.31 17.98
C ARG A 233 9.92 -2.89 18.21
N LYS A 234 10.53 -2.18 19.17
CA LYS A 234 10.23 -0.77 19.46
C LYS A 234 11.49 -0.01 19.85
N TRP A 235 11.57 1.30 19.50
CA TRP A 235 12.70 2.16 19.86
C TRP A 235 12.29 3.63 20.03
N GLY A 236 13.12 4.40 20.76
CA GLY A 236 12.99 5.84 20.92
C GLY A 236 13.87 6.64 19.95
N ALA A 237 13.91 7.96 20.11
CA ALA A 237 14.57 8.90 19.22
C ALA A 237 16.09 8.66 19.02
N ASN A 238 16.74 7.97 19.93
CA ASN A 238 18.15 7.56 19.81
C ASN A 238 18.34 6.18 19.16
N GLY A 239 17.29 5.58 18.61
CA GLY A 239 17.31 4.27 17.97
C GLY A 239 17.39 3.06 18.90
N LYS A 240 17.33 3.26 20.24
CA LYS A 240 17.46 2.18 21.23
C LYS A 240 16.09 1.75 21.76
N GLY A 241 15.90 0.44 21.94
CA GLY A 241 14.68 -0.14 22.52
C GLY A 241 14.42 0.35 23.97
N ALA A 242 15.49 0.47 24.77
CA ALA A 242 15.42 0.94 26.14
C ALA A 242 14.92 2.39 26.31
N THR A 243 14.88 3.17 25.22
CA THR A 243 14.36 4.54 25.23
C THR A 243 13.04 4.69 24.50
N SER A 244 12.41 3.57 24.13
CA SER A 244 11.09 3.59 23.50
C SER A 244 10.07 4.16 24.47
N PRO A 245 9.27 5.16 24.09
CA PRO A 245 8.19 5.66 24.93
C PRO A 245 7.10 4.62 25.19
N CYS A 246 7.01 3.57 24.37
CA CYS A 246 6.09 2.46 24.62
C CYS A 246 6.46 1.58 25.82
N LEU A 247 7.56 1.82 26.49
CA LEU A 247 7.83 1.19 27.80
C LEU A 247 6.92 1.74 28.92
N THR A 248 6.38 2.94 28.70
CA THR A 248 5.45 3.59 29.64
C THR A 248 3.98 3.29 29.33
N TYR A 249 3.65 3.00 28.06
CA TYR A 249 2.26 2.92 27.58
C TYR A 249 1.85 1.53 27.05
N ALA A 250 2.66 0.51 27.21
CA ALA A 250 2.39 -0.87 26.74
C ALA A 250 2.24 -1.85 27.91
#